data_9c32eeaee8b9c41300e26ab75cbe9914
#
_entry.id   9c32eeaee8b9c41300e26ab75cbe9914
#
_cell.length_a   1.000
_cell.length_b   1.000
_cell.length_c   1.000
_cell.angle_alpha   90.00
_cell.angle_beta   90.00
_cell.angle_gamma   90.00
#
_symmetry.space_group_name_H-M   'P 1'
#
loop_
_entity.id
_entity.type
_entity.pdbx_description
1 polymer ?
#
loop_
_entity_poly.entity_id
_entity_poly.type
_entity_poly.pdbx_seq_one_letter_code
_entity_poly.pdbx_strand_id
1 'polypeptide(L)'
;MIISTPVSLGELVDKISILHIKNKNIKDDEKLKLIREELKLLNITLDDHIKKNDIQDFLDALIEINSELWVIEDEIRDCERNKKFDEKFISLARSVYITNDKRSEIKLGINKKFGSKIVEVKSYEEY
;
A
#
# COMPACT_ATOMS: atom_id res chain seq x y z
N MET A 1 0.14 7.20 22.87
CA MET A 1 1.19 6.16 22.87
C MET A 1 1.67 5.94 21.45
N ILE A 2 2.98 5.91 21.24
CA ILE A 2 3.60 5.52 19.96
C ILE A 2 4.38 4.24 20.21
N ILE A 3 4.15 3.24 19.36
CA ILE A 3 4.84 1.96 19.44
C ILE A 3 5.79 1.86 18.24
N SER A 4 7.05 1.57 18.52
CA SER A 4 8.05 1.31 17.49
C SER A 4 8.26 -0.19 17.36
N THR A 5 8.25 -0.68 16.13
CA THR A 5 8.43 -2.10 15.84
C THR A 5 9.31 -2.28 14.60
N PRO A 6 10.17 -3.30 14.57
CA PRO A 6 10.93 -3.60 13.36
C PRO A 6 10.00 -3.98 12.20
N VAL A 7 10.24 -3.37 11.05
CA VAL A 7 9.51 -3.69 9.81
C VAL A 7 10.50 -3.75 8.64
N SER A 8 10.12 -4.43 7.57
CA SER A 8 10.89 -4.39 6.33
C SER A 8 10.81 -2.99 5.69
N LEU A 9 11.83 -2.64 4.90
CA LEU A 9 11.81 -1.38 4.16
C LEU A 9 10.63 -1.33 3.18
N GLY A 10 10.35 -2.43 2.50
CA GLY A 10 9.20 -2.54 1.59
C GLY A 10 7.87 -2.27 2.30
N GLU A 11 7.71 -2.76 3.52
CA GLU A 11 6.50 -2.52 4.33
C GLU A 11 6.35 -1.04 4.71
N LEU A 12 7.44 -0.40 5.11
CA LEU A 12 7.42 1.02 5.45
C LEU A 12 7.04 1.89 4.25
N VAL A 13 7.66 1.65 3.10
CA VAL A 13 7.37 2.42 1.87
C VAL A 13 5.94 2.18 1.39
N ASP A 14 5.45 0.94 1.47
CA ASP A 14 4.07 0.60 1.14
C ASP A 14 3.08 1.37 2.04
N LYS A 15 3.31 1.39 3.33
CA LYS A 15 2.47 2.13 4.29
C LYS A 15 2.46 3.63 3.99
N ILE A 16 3.60 4.20 3.66
CA ILE A 16 3.69 5.61 3.25
C ILE A 16 2.88 5.85 1.97
N SER A 17 2.96 4.95 0.98
CA SER A 17 2.19 5.06 -0.26
C SER A 17 0.68 5.09 0.00
N ILE A 18 0.21 4.23 0.89
CA ILE A 18 -1.22 4.16 1.27
C ILE A 18 -1.66 5.46 1.97
N LEU A 19 -0.81 6.02 2.84
CA LEU A 19 -1.10 7.29 3.51
C LEU A 19 -1.20 8.45 2.52
N HIS A 20 -0.37 8.48 1.48
CA HIS A 20 -0.49 9.45 0.40
C HIS A 20 -1.85 9.36 -0.31
N ILE A 21 -2.31 8.16 -0.59
CA ILE A 21 -3.61 7.93 -1.24
C ILE A 21 -4.76 8.38 -0.33
N LYS A 22 -4.69 8.03 0.96
CA LYS A 22 -5.67 8.46 1.95
C LYS A 22 -5.72 9.99 2.06
N ASN A 23 -4.56 10.63 2.10
CA ASN A 23 -4.46 12.09 2.16
C ASN A 23 -5.09 12.79 0.95
N LYS A 24 -5.01 12.16 -0.22
CA LYS A 24 -5.60 12.66 -1.47
C LYS A 24 -7.12 12.46 -1.53
N ASN A 25 -7.62 11.31 -1.07
CA ASN A 25 -8.99 10.87 -1.29
C ASN A 25 -9.95 11.15 -0.13
N ILE A 26 -9.46 11.21 1.10
CA ILE A 26 -10.28 11.45 2.28
C ILE A 26 -10.53 12.94 2.45
N LYS A 27 -11.78 13.32 2.76
CA LYS A 27 -12.21 14.72 2.89
C LYS A 27 -12.45 15.17 4.34
N ASP A 28 -12.60 14.23 5.26
CA ASP A 28 -12.87 14.52 6.67
C ASP A 28 -11.62 15.14 7.32
N ASP A 29 -11.76 16.32 7.91
CA ASP A 29 -10.64 17.09 8.47
C ASP A 29 -9.96 16.39 9.66
N GLU A 30 -10.72 15.75 10.52
CA GLU A 30 -10.16 15.03 11.68
C GLU A 30 -9.35 13.81 11.22
N LYS A 31 -9.86 13.08 10.25
CA LYS A 31 -9.16 11.94 9.65
C LYS A 31 -7.89 12.39 8.93
N LEU A 32 -7.97 13.49 8.17
CA LEU A 32 -6.81 14.05 7.46
C LEU A 32 -5.70 14.47 8.43
N LYS A 33 -6.06 15.04 9.57
CA LYS A 33 -5.08 15.39 10.60
C LYS A 33 -4.31 14.17 11.09
N LEU A 34 -5.01 13.08 11.39
CA LEU A 34 -4.39 11.82 11.83
C LEU A 34 -3.50 11.22 10.74
N ILE A 35 -3.97 11.23 9.49
CA ILE A 35 -3.22 10.72 8.33
C ILE A 35 -1.92 11.51 8.15
N ARG A 36 -1.98 12.83 8.21
CA ARG A 36 -0.81 13.70 8.03
C ARG A 36 0.20 13.57 9.15
N GLU A 37 -0.26 13.39 10.38
CA GLU A 37 0.62 13.14 11.53
C GLU A 37 1.38 11.81 11.37
N GLU A 38 0.69 10.74 11.01
CA GLU A 38 1.32 9.44 10.76
C GLU A 38 2.29 9.51 9.59
N LEU A 39 1.88 10.12 8.48
CA LEU A 39 2.72 10.28 7.28
C LEU A 39 4.01 11.04 7.60
N LYS A 40 3.93 12.10 8.38
CA LYS A 40 5.09 12.86 8.82
C LYS A 40 6.08 12.00 9.61
N LEU A 41 5.59 11.24 10.59
CA LEU A 41 6.42 10.37 11.42
C LEU A 41 7.11 9.27 10.60
N LEU A 42 6.38 8.65 9.68
CA LEU A 42 6.94 7.59 8.83
C LEU A 42 7.95 8.14 7.83
N ASN A 43 7.73 9.33 7.29
CA ASN A 43 8.71 9.98 6.41
C ASN A 43 10.02 10.32 7.15
N ILE A 44 9.93 10.78 8.39
CA ILE A 44 11.12 11.01 9.22
C ILE A 44 11.92 9.72 9.36
N THR A 45 11.24 8.62 9.68
CA THR A 45 11.89 7.30 9.81
C THR A 45 12.53 6.86 8.49
N LEU A 46 11.82 7.03 7.38
CA LEU A 46 12.35 6.65 6.06
C LEU A 46 13.60 7.47 5.70
N ASP A 47 13.56 8.78 5.91
CA ASP A 47 14.65 9.70 5.59
C ASP A 47 15.93 9.40 6.40
N ASP A 48 15.78 8.83 7.60
CA ASP A 48 16.91 8.41 8.43
C ASP A 48 17.65 7.18 7.85
N HIS A 49 17.03 6.44 6.94
CA HIS A 49 17.58 5.19 6.41
C HIS A 49 17.92 5.22 4.94
N ILE A 50 17.14 5.94 4.12
CA ILE A 50 17.25 5.92 2.65
C ILE A 50 17.14 7.34 2.11
N LYS A 51 17.96 7.65 1.11
CA LYS A 51 17.86 8.93 0.38
C LYS A 51 16.58 8.95 -0.48
N LYS A 52 15.91 10.08 -0.47
CA LYS A 52 14.63 10.27 -1.17
C LYS A 52 14.70 9.90 -2.66
N ASN A 53 15.75 10.31 -3.33
CA ASN A 53 15.92 10.02 -4.76
C ASN A 53 16.09 8.52 -5.05
N ASP A 54 16.64 7.76 -4.12
CA ASP A 54 16.90 6.33 -4.31
C ASP A 54 15.61 5.50 -4.19
N ILE A 55 14.63 5.99 -3.43
CA ILE A 55 13.37 5.27 -3.18
C ILE A 55 12.18 5.78 -4.00
N GLN A 56 12.30 6.94 -4.64
CA GLN A 56 11.16 7.63 -5.25
C GLN A 56 10.45 6.79 -6.31
N ASP A 57 11.18 6.11 -7.19
CA ASP A 57 10.56 5.29 -8.24
C ASP A 57 9.75 4.13 -7.66
N PHE A 58 10.21 3.52 -6.60
CA PHE A 58 9.46 2.47 -5.89
C PHE A 58 8.23 3.01 -5.18
N LEU A 59 8.36 4.18 -4.56
CA LEU A 59 7.23 4.85 -3.91
C LEU A 59 6.14 5.19 -4.94
N ASP A 60 6.53 5.73 -6.08
CA ASP A 60 5.60 6.05 -7.17
C ASP A 60 4.90 4.79 -7.70
N ALA A 61 5.63 3.70 -7.87
CA ALA A 61 5.08 2.41 -8.30
C ALA A 61 4.06 1.87 -7.28
N LEU A 62 4.35 1.98 -6.00
CA LEU A 62 3.42 1.57 -4.94
C LEU A 62 2.19 2.48 -4.85
N ILE A 63 2.35 3.78 -5.05
CA ILE A 63 1.21 4.71 -5.11
C ILE A 63 0.29 4.33 -6.27
N GLU A 64 0.84 4.01 -7.43
CA GLU A 64 0.06 3.58 -8.60
C GLU A 64 -0.72 2.30 -8.32
N ILE A 65 -0.05 1.25 -7.84
CA ILE A 65 -0.69 -0.05 -7.59
C ILE A 65 -1.71 0.02 -6.45
N ASN A 66 -1.42 0.76 -5.39
CA ASN A 66 -2.34 0.94 -4.27
C ASN A 66 -3.51 1.84 -4.64
N SER A 67 -3.35 2.76 -5.59
CA SER A 67 -4.45 3.55 -6.15
C SER A 67 -5.42 2.68 -6.94
N GLU A 68 -4.92 1.71 -7.70
CA GLU A 68 -5.76 0.71 -8.36
C GLU A 68 -6.55 -0.11 -7.34
N LEU A 69 -5.90 -0.57 -6.28
CA LEU A 69 -6.57 -1.31 -5.20
C LEU A 69 -7.64 -0.46 -4.51
N TRP A 70 -7.39 0.82 -4.31
CA TRP A 70 -8.37 1.73 -3.74
C TRP A 70 -9.68 1.75 -4.56
N VAL A 71 -9.56 1.88 -5.87
CA VAL A 71 -10.72 1.87 -6.79
C VAL A 71 -11.41 0.50 -6.78
N ILE A 72 -10.65 -0.59 -6.84
CA ILE A 72 -11.20 -1.96 -6.80
C ILE A 72 -11.99 -2.18 -5.50
N GLU A 73 -11.46 -1.77 -4.37
CA GLU A 73 -12.12 -1.90 -3.07
C GLU A 73 -13.43 -1.10 -3.00
N ASP A 74 -13.44 0.11 -3.52
CA ASP A 74 -14.67 0.92 -3.58
C ASP A 74 -15.73 0.28 -4.47
N GLU A 75 -15.34 -0.19 -5.65
CA GLU A 75 -16.27 -0.81 -6.60
C GLU A 75 -16.81 -2.15 -6.11
N ILE A 76 -15.98 -2.98 -5.48
CA ILE A 76 -16.45 -4.27 -4.94
C ILE A 76 -17.41 -4.07 -3.77
N ARG A 77 -17.20 -3.02 -2.95
CA ARG A 77 -18.11 -2.65 -1.87
C ARG A 77 -19.43 -2.10 -2.40
N ASP A 78 -19.41 -1.41 -3.53
CA ASP A 78 -20.64 -1.01 -4.23
C ASP A 78 -21.44 -2.23 -4.68
N CYS A 79 -20.79 -3.24 -5.22
CA CYS A 79 -21.44 -4.50 -5.57
C CYS A 79 -22.11 -5.14 -4.35
N GLU A 80 -21.44 -5.15 -3.20
CA GLU A 80 -21.99 -5.69 -1.95
C GLU A 80 -23.20 -4.89 -1.47
N ARG A 81 -23.12 -3.55 -1.49
CA ARG A 81 -24.26 -2.69 -1.09
C ARG A 81 -25.50 -2.92 -1.95
N ASN A 82 -25.29 -3.12 -3.26
CA ASN A 82 -26.36 -3.33 -4.23
C ASN A 82 -26.74 -4.80 -4.40
N LYS A 83 -26.08 -5.72 -3.67
CA LYS A 83 -26.28 -7.17 -3.77
C LYS A 83 -26.15 -7.70 -5.19
N LYS A 84 -25.19 -7.15 -5.95
CA LYS A 84 -24.89 -7.57 -7.33
C LYS A 84 -23.62 -8.41 -7.33
N PHE A 85 -23.79 -9.71 -7.53
CA PHE A 85 -22.70 -10.69 -7.52
C PHE A 85 -22.59 -11.35 -8.90
N ASP A 86 -22.51 -10.52 -9.91
CA ASP A 86 -22.45 -10.89 -11.34
C ASP A 86 -21.00 -10.98 -11.85
N GLU A 87 -20.83 -10.98 -13.16
CA GLU A 87 -19.52 -11.01 -13.83
C GLU A 87 -18.61 -9.85 -13.40
N LYS A 88 -19.18 -8.67 -13.18
CA LYS A 88 -18.41 -7.50 -12.71
C LYS A 88 -17.84 -7.76 -11.32
N PHE A 89 -18.65 -8.30 -10.42
CA PHE A 89 -18.19 -8.66 -9.06
C PHE A 89 -17.05 -9.68 -9.12
N ILE A 90 -17.20 -10.72 -9.93
CA ILE A 90 -16.18 -11.76 -10.11
C ILE A 90 -14.89 -11.16 -10.65
N SER A 91 -14.97 -10.30 -11.66
CA SER A 91 -13.81 -9.61 -12.22
C SER A 91 -13.10 -8.74 -11.18
N LEU A 92 -13.84 -7.99 -10.37
CA LEU A 92 -13.28 -7.18 -9.29
C LEU A 92 -12.61 -8.05 -8.22
N ALA A 93 -13.25 -9.12 -7.81
CA ALA A 93 -12.70 -10.05 -6.82
C ALA A 93 -11.37 -10.66 -7.29
N ARG A 94 -11.28 -11.05 -8.55
CA ARG A 94 -10.05 -11.54 -9.16
C ARG A 94 -8.97 -10.45 -9.19
N SER A 95 -9.35 -9.23 -9.50
CA SER A 95 -8.42 -8.08 -9.52
C SER A 95 -7.75 -7.82 -8.18
N VAL A 96 -8.41 -8.13 -7.07
CA VAL A 96 -7.85 -7.95 -5.71
C VAL A 96 -6.54 -8.75 -5.56
N TYR A 97 -6.58 -10.06 -5.78
CA TYR A 97 -5.37 -10.88 -5.57
C TYR A 97 -4.33 -10.69 -6.66
N ILE A 98 -4.74 -10.45 -7.91
CA ILE A 98 -3.81 -10.17 -9.02
C ILE A 98 -3.03 -8.88 -8.75
N THR A 99 -3.72 -7.82 -8.33
CA THR A 99 -3.09 -6.52 -8.03
C THR A 99 -2.25 -6.59 -6.74
N ASN A 100 -2.70 -7.33 -5.73
CA ASN A 100 -1.92 -7.58 -4.52
C ASN A 100 -0.62 -8.34 -4.81
N ASP A 101 -0.62 -9.27 -5.76
CA ASP A 101 0.60 -9.97 -6.17
C ASP A 101 1.63 -9.00 -6.74
N LYS A 102 1.20 -8.08 -7.59
CA LYS A 102 2.06 -7.02 -8.14
C LYS A 102 2.62 -6.11 -7.05
N ARG A 103 1.77 -5.74 -6.09
CA ARG A 103 2.18 -4.97 -4.92
C ARG A 103 3.26 -5.69 -4.13
N SER A 104 3.08 -6.97 -3.87
CA SER A 104 4.06 -7.80 -3.15
C SER A 104 5.40 -7.90 -3.89
N GLU A 105 5.38 -7.98 -5.22
CA GLU A 105 6.59 -7.98 -6.03
C GLU A 105 7.38 -6.68 -5.90
N ILE A 106 6.69 -5.53 -5.89
CA ILE A 106 7.33 -4.22 -5.70
C ILE A 106 7.97 -4.14 -4.31
N LYS A 107 7.23 -4.54 -3.27
CA LYS A 107 7.75 -4.58 -1.89
C LYS A 107 8.99 -5.48 -1.76
N LEU A 108 8.95 -6.65 -2.36
CA LEU A 108 10.08 -7.57 -2.37
C LEU A 108 11.28 -6.98 -3.11
N GLY A 109 11.03 -6.29 -4.23
CA GLY A 109 12.06 -5.58 -4.98
C GLY A 109 12.79 -4.53 -4.15
N ILE A 110 12.05 -3.76 -3.34
CA ILE A 110 12.62 -2.80 -2.39
C ILE A 110 13.53 -3.52 -1.38
N ASN A 111 13.01 -4.57 -0.76
CA ASN A 111 13.75 -5.32 0.26
C ASN A 111 15.06 -5.91 -0.28
N LYS A 112 15.03 -6.44 -1.50
CA LYS A 112 16.20 -7.00 -2.15
C LYS A 112 17.22 -5.94 -2.54
N LYS A 113 16.77 -4.84 -3.13
CA LYS A 113 17.66 -3.77 -3.61
C LYS A 113 18.42 -3.10 -2.48
N PHE A 114 17.74 -2.84 -1.36
CA PHE A 114 18.31 -2.11 -0.23
C PHE A 114 18.78 -3.01 0.92
N GLY A 115 18.71 -4.31 0.76
CA GLY A 115 19.22 -5.27 1.74
C GLY A 115 18.46 -5.28 3.05
N SER A 116 17.12 -5.20 3.01
CA SER A 116 16.30 -5.31 4.22
C SER A 116 16.51 -6.66 4.90
N LYS A 117 16.78 -6.65 6.19
CA LYS A 117 16.98 -7.89 6.97
C LYS A 117 15.66 -8.63 7.19
N ILE A 118 14.55 -7.89 7.27
CA ILE A 118 13.21 -8.44 7.40
C ILE A 118 12.58 -8.43 6.02
N VAL A 119 12.09 -9.58 5.57
CA VAL A 119 11.49 -9.76 4.25
C VAL A 119 10.18 -10.53 4.42
N GLU A 120 9.10 -9.98 3.86
CA GLU A 120 7.80 -10.65 3.84
C GLU A 120 7.85 -11.90 2.96
N VAL A 121 7.35 -13.02 3.47
CA VAL A 121 7.28 -14.29 2.75
C VAL A 121 5.83 -14.60 2.40
N LYS A 122 5.58 -14.92 1.14
CA LYS A 122 4.29 -15.41 0.65
C LYS A 122 4.37 -16.89 0.35
N SER A 123 3.30 -17.61 0.65
CA SER A 123 3.20 -19.06 0.45
C SER A 123 2.04 -19.48 -0.45
N TYR A 124 1.50 -18.54 -1.22
CA TYR A 124 0.43 -18.85 -2.16
C TYR A 124 0.94 -19.68 -3.33
N GLU A 125 0.16 -20.69 -3.72
CA GLU A 125 0.42 -21.41 -4.95
C GLU A 125 0.13 -20.55 -6.18
N GLU A 126 0.87 -20.78 -7.26
CA GLU A 126 0.64 -20.08 -8.53
C GLU A 126 -0.72 -20.46 -9.12
N TYR A 127 -1.34 -19.51 -9.78
CA TYR A 127 -2.61 -19.74 -10.47
C TYR A 127 -2.46 -19.63 -12.02
#